data_c77eb59b21d022f76605f801bda0b883
#
_entry.id   c77eb59b21d022f76605f801bda0b883
#
_cell.length_a   1.000
_cell.length_b   1.000
_cell.length_c   1.000
_cell.angle_alpha   90.00
_cell.angle_beta   90.00
_cell.angle_gamma   90.00
#
_symmetry.space_group_name_H-M   'P 1'
#
loop_
_entity.id
_entity.type
_entity.pdbx_description
1 polymer ?
#
loop_
_entity_poly.entity_id
_entity_poly.type
_entity_poly.pdbx_seq_one_letter_code
_entity_poly.pdbx_strand_id
1 'polypeptide(L)'
;MPNTRLRPGRISAIVPGMFLRRKTKSARGVGYSYWHLCRTVRTARGPRQQVVASLGKLDEREVAGWRGGWDDLPALLRGELPATRPLTAPLPGFAVPGDAASLPPRWEPADLRALRVERSRDFGECYLALSLWHRLGLDTLLAELLPAGRELVGWSHTAALLTVARFCAQRSELGVAEHWYDTTALDDLLGVDTASVNDDRLYRALDQLGAHKDALCAHLMTRYWQWFGVRFEFLLYDVTSTYFEGQAEGNPQAQRGYSRDQRSGNKQVCIGLVCTPEGLPLSFEVFAGNRADVSTVEEIVRSMENKYGVAERVWVMDRGMVSAANLAFLRERKARYLVGTPKSWLRAHERTLLEQTDWKTVQDGLEVRLVEQPGESGERYVLCRSSARAEKERAMLQRQSERLTEELIKIDAWLRRSPQADQEVVGRRIGRHLGKYPAATAIVVAEVLRDAQGRAVALCISSEIDAGQKAHRQKGAYLLRTNCEEADPALLWKWYIQLTQAEAAFRTAKSDLGLRPVFHHKEDRVQAHLLVCFLALALWRTLEQWMQSKGLGSCARQLVRQMAEIKSVDVIVPVRRAQIATELRLRVVTTPEPATAQLLAHLGLRLPKGTREISNVVPKIAPEITQGPQ
;
A
#
# COMPACT_ATOMS: atom_id res chain seq x y z
N MET A 1 16.88 -34.36 -32.50
CA MET A 1 17.21 -34.29 -31.07
C MET A 1 15.93 -33.95 -30.33
N PRO A 2 15.42 -34.80 -29.41
CA PRO A 2 14.02 -34.70 -28.93
C PRO A 2 13.85 -33.68 -27.83
N ASN A 3 12.77 -32.91 -27.97
CA ASN A 3 12.18 -32.01 -27.00
C ASN A 3 11.83 -32.76 -25.67
N THR A 4 12.60 -32.58 -24.64
CA THR A 4 12.26 -33.09 -23.31
C THR A 4 11.25 -32.13 -22.67
N ARG A 5 9.97 -32.36 -22.88
CA ARG A 5 8.91 -31.76 -22.07
C ARG A 5 9.03 -32.31 -20.66
N LEU A 6 9.54 -31.50 -19.73
CA LEU A 6 9.43 -31.75 -18.30
C LEU A 6 7.94 -31.86 -17.95
N ARG A 7 7.52 -33.06 -17.61
CA ARG A 7 6.18 -33.33 -17.05
C ARG A 7 6.05 -32.53 -15.73
N PRO A 8 4.96 -31.77 -15.52
CA PRO A 8 4.71 -31.14 -14.23
C PRO A 8 4.57 -32.25 -13.18
N GLY A 9 5.45 -32.21 -12.15
CA GLY A 9 5.39 -33.12 -11.02
C GLY A 9 3.98 -33.16 -10.43
N ARG A 10 3.47 -34.34 -10.14
CA ARG A 10 2.20 -34.56 -9.44
C ARG A 10 2.27 -33.84 -8.09
N ILE A 11 1.53 -32.76 -7.95
CA ILE A 11 1.31 -32.07 -6.69
C ILE A 11 0.25 -32.90 -5.95
N SER A 12 0.58 -33.38 -4.74
CA SER A 12 -0.34 -34.10 -3.87
C SER A 12 -1.61 -33.28 -3.68
N ALA A 13 -2.76 -33.91 -3.85
CA ALA A 13 -4.06 -33.28 -3.63
C ALA A 13 -4.21 -32.97 -2.14
N ILE A 14 -4.40 -31.70 -1.84
CA ILE A 14 -4.27 -31.11 -0.51
C ILE A 14 -5.61 -31.07 0.23
N VAL A 15 -6.69 -30.93 -0.49
CA VAL A 15 -8.09 -31.12 -0.13
C VAL A 15 -8.70 -31.74 -1.38
N PRO A 16 -9.74 -32.54 -1.33
CA PRO A 16 -10.34 -33.03 -2.56
C PRO A 16 -10.64 -31.86 -3.51
N GLY A 17 -9.79 -31.70 -4.52
CA GLY A 17 -9.92 -30.67 -5.55
C GLY A 17 -9.13 -29.36 -5.37
N MET A 18 -8.34 -29.16 -4.30
CA MET A 18 -7.48 -27.96 -4.13
C MET A 18 -5.99 -28.28 -4.28
N PHE A 19 -5.20 -27.31 -4.79
CA PHE A 19 -3.76 -27.44 -4.96
C PHE A 19 -3.08 -26.08 -5.14
N LEU A 20 -1.79 -26.01 -4.80
CA LEU A 20 -0.95 -24.85 -5.08
C LEU A 20 -0.47 -24.90 -6.53
N ARG A 21 -0.63 -23.80 -7.25
CA ARG A 21 -0.17 -23.64 -8.63
C ARG A 21 0.82 -22.50 -8.73
N ARG A 22 2.02 -22.80 -9.22
CA ARG A 22 2.99 -21.80 -9.61
C ARG A 22 2.63 -21.26 -11.00
N LYS A 23 2.51 -19.95 -11.15
CA LYS A 23 2.32 -19.26 -12.43
C LYS A 23 3.49 -18.32 -12.66
N THR A 24 4.18 -18.50 -13.77
CA THR A 24 5.25 -17.61 -14.18
C THR A 24 4.70 -16.63 -15.18
N LYS A 25 4.90 -15.34 -14.95
CA LYS A 25 4.66 -14.28 -15.92
C LYS A 25 5.99 -13.68 -16.29
N SER A 26 6.25 -13.51 -17.57
CA SER A 26 7.33 -12.68 -18.06
C SER A 26 6.77 -11.29 -18.36
N ALA A 27 7.34 -10.27 -17.76
CA ALA A 27 7.06 -8.89 -18.09
C ALA A 27 8.39 -8.20 -18.35
N ARG A 28 8.62 -7.73 -19.57
CA ARG A 28 9.84 -7.04 -20.00
C ARG A 28 11.13 -7.85 -19.79
N GLY A 29 11.10 -9.16 -20.15
CA GLY A 29 12.26 -10.04 -20.04
C GLY A 29 12.54 -10.62 -18.65
N VAL A 30 11.87 -10.12 -17.60
CA VAL A 30 12.02 -10.63 -16.23
C VAL A 30 10.91 -11.61 -15.94
N GLY A 31 11.28 -12.84 -15.56
CA GLY A 31 10.34 -13.88 -15.13
C GLY A 31 9.93 -13.67 -13.68
N TYR A 32 8.63 -13.47 -13.43
CA TYR A 32 8.06 -13.39 -12.08
C TYR A 32 7.23 -14.64 -11.81
N SER A 33 7.52 -15.32 -10.71
CA SER A 33 6.72 -16.46 -10.24
C SER A 33 5.76 -16.03 -9.17
N TYR A 34 4.49 -16.41 -9.35
CA TYR A 34 3.42 -16.19 -8.37
C TYR A 34 2.77 -17.52 -8.04
N TRP A 35 2.37 -17.67 -6.79
CA TRP A 35 1.65 -18.82 -6.33
C TRP A 35 0.16 -18.51 -6.20
N HIS A 36 -0.66 -19.46 -6.65
CA HIS A 36 -2.09 -19.41 -6.54
C HIS A 36 -2.59 -20.66 -5.84
N LEU A 37 -3.53 -20.50 -4.93
CA LEU A 37 -4.37 -21.59 -4.45
C LEU A 37 -5.47 -21.79 -5.50
N CYS A 38 -5.57 -23.00 -6.04
CA CYS A 38 -6.51 -23.36 -7.09
C CYS A 38 -7.41 -24.50 -6.64
N ARG A 39 -8.65 -24.54 -7.12
CA ARG A 39 -9.53 -25.71 -7.01
C ARG A 39 -9.91 -26.23 -8.38
N THR A 40 -10.21 -27.52 -8.48
CA THR A 40 -10.76 -28.12 -9.68
C THR A 40 -12.28 -28.10 -9.58
N VAL A 41 -12.94 -27.44 -10.51
CA VAL A 41 -14.41 -27.37 -10.61
C VAL A 41 -14.84 -28.16 -11.84
N ARG A 42 -15.82 -29.06 -11.70
CA ARG A 42 -16.44 -29.74 -12.82
C ARG A 42 -17.45 -28.81 -13.49
N THR A 43 -17.24 -28.54 -14.78
CA THR A 43 -18.17 -27.76 -15.61
C THR A 43 -18.76 -28.68 -16.69
N ALA A 44 -19.83 -28.25 -17.35
CA ALA A 44 -20.42 -28.98 -18.49
C ALA A 44 -19.41 -29.24 -19.64
N ARG A 45 -18.28 -28.51 -19.66
CA ARG A 45 -17.19 -28.68 -20.64
C ARG A 45 -15.97 -29.43 -20.06
N GLY A 46 -16.14 -30.17 -18.94
CA GLY A 46 -15.08 -30.91 -18.26
C GLY A 46 -14.47 -30.18 -17.06
N PRO A 47 -13.48 -30.77 -16.38
CA PRO A 47 -12.85 -30.20 -15.20
C PRO A 47 -12.06 -28.93 -15.56
N ARG A 48 -12.31 -27.83 -14.83
CA ARG A 48 -11.59 -26.56 -14.98
C ARG A 48 -10.95 -26.14 -13.67
N GLN A 49 -9.80 -25.49 -13.77
CA GLN A 49 -9.11 -24.94 -12.61
C GLN A 49 -9.60 -23.50 -12.34
N GLN A 50 -10.09 -23.28 -11.14
CA GLN A 50 -10.49 -21.97 -10.65
C GLN A 50 -9.43 -21.48 -9.65
N VAL A 51 -8.93 -20.26 -9.82
CA VAL A 51 -8.07 -19.62 -8.83
C VAL A 51 -8.93 -19.17 -7.67
N VAL A 52 -8.62 -19.70 -6.49
CA VAL A 52 -9.33 -19.40 -5.25
C VAL A 52 -8.68 -18.23 -4.54
N ALA A 53 -7.34 -18.23 -4.46
CA ALA A 53 -6.57 -17.14 -3.87
C ALA A 53 -5.27 -16.92 -4.64
N SER A 54 -4.83 -15.66 -4.72
CA SER A 54 -3.49 -15.32 -5.19
C SER A 54 -2.59 -15.07 -3.98
N LEU A 55 -1.63 -15.96 -3.76
CA LEU A 55 -0.74 -15.91 -2.61
C LEU A 55 0.49 -15.03 -2.86
N GLY A 56 0.65 -14.51 -4.10
CA GLY A 56 1.79 -13.66 -4.43
C GLY A 56 3.08 -14.45 -4.65
N LYS A 57 4.20 -13.84 -4.29
CA LYS A 57 5.51 -14.50 -4.29
C LYS A 57 5.66 -15.23 -2.95
N LEU A 58 5.82 -16.54 -3.00
CA LEU A 58 6.14 -17.35 -1.83
C LEU A 58 7.56 -17.86 -1.97
N ASP A 59 8.32 -17.88 -0.88
CA ASP A 59 9.60 -18.56 -0.80
C ASP A 59 9.42 -20.08 -0.58
N GLU A 60 10.51 -20.83 -0.56
CA GLU A 60 10.44 -22.29 -0.41
C GLU A 60 9.91 -22.72 0.96
N ARG A 61 10.17 -21.94 2.02
CA ARG A 61 9.70 -22.22 3.38
C ARG A 61 8.20 -21.98 3.50
N GLU A 62 7.73 -20.89 2.90
CA GLU A 62 6.31 -20.56 2.83
C GLU A 62 5.53 -21.60 2.03
N VAL A 63 6.08 -22.07 0.89
CA VAL A 63 5.49 -23.15 0.10
C VAL A 63 5.47 -24.47 0.87
N ALA A 64 6.52 -24.76 1.65
CA ALA A 64 6.57 -25.95 2.52
C ALA A 64 5.54 -25.83 3.65
N GLY A 65 5.40 -24.66 4.28
CA GLY A 65 4.37 -24.39 5.29
C GLY A 65 2.96 -24.61 4.76
N TRP A 66 2.69 -24.14 3.55
CA TRP A 66 1.42 -24.42 2.86
C TRP A 66 1.18 -25.91 2.58
N ARG A 67 2.22 -26.68 2.37
CA ARG A 67 2.12 -28.14 2.18
C ARG A 67 1.95 -28.92 3.48
N GLY A 68 2.62 -28.49 4.56
CA GLY A 68 2.59 -29.18 5.86
C GLY A 68 1.34 -28.90 6.70
N GLY A 69 0.71 -27.71 6.56
CA GLY A 69 -0.49 -27.34 7.33
C GLY A 69 -1.80 -27.98 6.86
N TRP A 70 -1.75 -28.89 5.87
CA TRP A 70 -2.94 -29.48 5.25
C TRP A 70 -3.46 -30.75 5.94
N ASP A 71 -2.61 -31.37 6.74
CA ASP A 71 -2.99 -32.59 7.46
C ASP A 71 -4.04 -32.30 8.55
N ASP A 72 -4.09 -31.07 9.06
CA ASP A 72 -5.05 -30.62 10.08
C ASP A 72 -6.40 -30.14 9.49
N LEU A 73 -6.48 -29.98 8.18
CA LEU A 73 -7.66 -29.40 7.52
C LEU A 73 -8.96 -30.20 7.71
N PRO A 74 -8.97 -31.53 7.68
CA PRO A 74 -10.18 -32.31 7.96
C PRO A 74 -10.72 -32.08 9.37
N ALA A 75 -9.85 -31.86 10.36
CA ALA A 75 -10.21 -31.52 11.73
C ALA A 75 -10.75 -30.08 11.83
N LEU A 76 -10.12 -29.13 11.15
CA LEU A 76 -10.55 -27.73 11.09
C LEU A 76 -11.93 -27.57 10.41
N LEU A 77 -12.20 -28.33 9.35
CA LEU A 77 -13.51 -28.32 8.67
C LEU A 77 -14.62 -28.93 9.53
N ARG A 78 -14.29 -29.82 10.47
CA ARG A 78 -15.23 -30.35 11.48
C ARG A 78 -15.34 -29.41 12.70
N GLY A 79 -14.58 -28.30 12.76
CA GLY A 79 -14.57 -27.39 13.90
C GLY A 79 -13.65 -27.84 15.06
N GLU A 80 -12.85 -28.88 14.85
CA GLU A 80 -11.81 -29.32 15.77
C GLU A 80 -10.55 -28.48 15.58
N LEU A 81 -9.95 -27.96 16.67
CA LEU A 81 -8.75 -27.14 16.60
C LEU A 81 -7.51 -27.96 16.90
N PRO A 82 -6.40 -27.71 16.15
CA PRO A 82 -5.10 -28.17 16.62
C PRO A 82 -4.77 -27.53 17.97
N ALA A 83 -4.05 -28.23 18.83
CA ALA A 83 -3.75 -27.90 20.23
C ALA A 83 -2.89 -26.64 20.46
N THR A 84 -2.76 -25.77 19.48
CA THR A 84 -2.04 -24.51 19.60
C THR A 84 -2.96 -23.44 20.18
N ARG A 85 -2.54 -22.87 21.28
CA ARG A 85 -3.19 -21.82 22.07
C ARG A 85 -3.83 -20.75 21.19
N PRO A 86 -5.14 -20.44 21.36
CA PRO A 86 -5.78 -19.38 20.61
C PRO A 86 -5.18 -18.03 20.98
N LEU A 87 -4.62 -17.33 19.99
CA LEU A 87 -4.03 -15.99 20.13
C LEU A 87 -5.06 -14.85 20.17
N THR A 88 -6.36 -15.17 20.19
CA THR A 88 -7.43 -14.17 20.18
C THR A 88 -8.43 -14.43 21.28
N ALA A 89 -8.52 -13.47 22.21
CA ALA A 89 -9.77 -13.27 22.95
C ALA A 89 -10.88 -12.89 21.95
N PRO A 90 -12.13 -13.28 22.17
CA PRO A 90 -13.27 -12.78 21.40
C PRO A 90 -13.28 -11.26 21.42
N LEU A 91 -13.68 -10.63 20.31
CA LEU A 91 -13.86 -9.18 20.26
C LEU A 91 -14.85 -8.76 21.36
N PRO A 92 -14.56 -7.72 22.17
CA PRO A 92 -15.53 -7.17 23.10
C PRO A 92 -16.79 -6.76 22.33
N GLY A 93 -17.95 -7.16 22.78
CA GLY A 93 -19.23 -6.93 22.08
C GLY A 93 -19.68 -8.06 21.13
N PHE A 94 -18.77 -8.88 20.59
CA PHE A 94 -19.05 -10.21 20.12
C PHE A 94 -18.64 -11.19 21.24
N ALA A 95 -19.38 -11.21 22.33
CA ALA A 95 -19.47 -12.44 23.08
C ALA A 95 -19.92 -13.46 22.04
N VAL A 96 -19.02 -14.35 21.63
CA VAL A 96 -19.47 -15.62 21.06
C VAL A 96 -20.47 -16.11 22.10
N PRO A 97 -21.79 -16.16 21.82
CA PRO A 97 -22.71 -16.78 22.75
C PRO A 97 -22.06 -18.10 23.06
N GLY A 98 -21.74 -18.37 24.33
CA GLY A 98 -21.00 -19.55 24.73
C GLY A 98 -21.55 -20.72 23.94
N ASP A 99 -20.71 -21.39 23.20
CA ASP A 99 -21.00 -22.32 22.11
C ASP A 99 -22.48 -22.60 21.95
N ALA A 100 -23.17 -21.99 20.96
CA ALA A 100 -24.59 -22.35 20.68
C ALA A 100 -24.74 -23.86 20.45
N ALA A 101 -23.65 -24.57 20.26
CA ALA A 101 -23.53 -26.03 20.29
C ALA A 101 -23.76 -26.65 21.69
N SER A 102 -23.69 -25.89 22.78
CA SER A 102 -23.92 -26.39 24.14
C SER A 102 -25.37 -26.22 24.62
N LEU A 103 -26.18 -25.45 23.91
CA LEU A 103 -27.60 -25.32 24.22
C LEU A 103 -28.38 -26.50 23.60
N PRO A 104 -29.37 -27.06 24.32
CA PRO A 104 -30.20 -28.10 23.76
C PRO A 104 -30.90 -27.59 22.49
N PRO A 105 -31.09 -28.47 21.46
CA PRO A 105 -31.74 -28.04 20.23
C PRO A 105 -33.16 -27.56 20.53
N ARG A 106 -33.48 -26.37 19.98
CA ARG A 106 -34.80 -25.76 20.09
C ARG A 106 -35.59 -26.03 18.82
N TRP A 107 -36.63 -26.86 18.92
CA TRP A 107 -37.51 -27.23 17.84
C TRP A 107 -38.76 -26.35 17.86
N GLU A 108 -39.06 -25.68 16.76
CA GLU A 108 -40.28 -24.90 16.59
C GLU A 108 -40.94 -25.20 15.23
N PRO A 109 -42.28 -25.36 15.16
CA PRO A 109 -42.96 -25.46 13.89
C PRO A 109 -42.79 -24.18 13.07
N ALA A 110 -42.28 -24.32 11.84
CA ALA A 110 -41.96 -23.20 10.96
C ALA A 110 -42.62 -23.36 9.59
N ASP A 111 -43.08 -22.26 8.99
CA ASP A 111 -43.50 -22.23 7.60
C ASP A 111 -42.28 -21.95 6.69
N LEU A 112 -41.74 -23.01 6.11
CA LEU A 112 -40.57 -22.93 5.24
C LEU A 112 -40.84 -22.23 3.92
N ARG A 113 -42.12 -22.13 3.48
CA ARG A 113 -42.51 -21.44 2.24
C ARG A 113 -42.51 -19.91 2.41
N ALA A 114 -42.68 -19.46 3.63
CA ALA A 114 -42.71 -18.05 4.00
C ALA A 114 -41.33 -17.59 4.59
N LEU A 115 -40.31 -18.47 4.61
CA LEU A 115 -38.96 -18.10 4.99
C LEU A 115 -38.42 -17.07 3.99
N ARG A 116 -37.82 -16.00 4.52
CA ARG A 116 -37.20 -14.95 3.70
C ARG A 116 -35.87 -14.47 4.31
N VAL A 117 -34.98 -13.99 3.46
CA VAL A 117 -33.72 -13.38 3.86
C VAL A 117 -33.81 -11.89 3.60
N GLU A 118 -33.57 -11.11 4.62
CA GLU A 118 -33.59 -9.66 4.57
C GLU A 118 -32.20 -9.11 4.95
N ARG A 119 -31.92 -7.88 4.58
CA ARG A 119 -30.80 -7.09 5.07
C ARG A 119 -29.45 -7.83 5.01
N SER A 120 -28.89 -8.01 3.81
CA SER A 120 -27.52 -8.48 3.63
C SER A 120 -26.52 -7.36 3.85
N ARG A 121 -25.59 -7.50 4.79
CA ARG A 121 -24.63 -6.46 5.19
C ARG A 121 -23.20 -6.96 5.12
N ASP A 122 -22.27 -6.06 4.78
CA ASP A 122 -20.83 -6.33 4.72
C ASP A 122 -20.30 -6.63 6.13
N PHE A 123 -19.78 -7.84 6.32
CA PHE A 123 -19.30 -8.29 7.62
C PHE A 123 -17.80 -8.57 7.64
N GLY A 124 -17.31 -9.38 6.71
CA GLY A 124 -16.00 -10.01 6.86
C GLY A 124 -14.83 -9.04 6.83
N GLU A 125 -14.83 -8.08 5.93
CA GLU A 125 -13.78 -7.07 5.85
C GLU A 125 -13.78 -6.13 7.06
N CYS A 126 -14.97 -5.75 7.55
CA CYS A 126 -15.13 -4.96 8.77
C CYS A 126 -14.62 -5.72 10.00
N TYR A 127 -14.95 -7.00 10.09
CA TYR A 127 -14.48 -7.90 11.14
C TYR A 127 -12.95 -8.06 11.13
N LEU A 128 -12.35 -8.19 9.94
CA LEU A 128 -10.90 -8.27 9.78
C LEU A 128 -10.23 -6.98 10.26
N ALA A 129 -10.71 -5.82 9.81
CA ALA A 129 -10.17 -4.53 10.19
C ALA A 129 -10.26 -4.28 11.70
N LEU A 130 -11.41 -4.59 12.32
CA LEU A 130 -11.58 -4.49 13.77
C LEU A 130 -10.70 -5.51 14.54
N SER A 131 -10.51 -6.71 14.00
CA SER A 131 -9.59 -7.68 14.60
C SER A 131 -8.15 -7.15 14.64
N LEU A 132 -7.69 -6.46 13.58
CA LEU A 132 -6.39 -5.80 13.55
C LEU A 132 -6.33 -4.62 14.52
N TRP A 133 -7.39 -3.81 14.57
CA TRP A 133 -7.53 -2.68 15.49
C TRP A 133 -7.36 -3.11 16.95
N HIS A 134 -8.08 -4.14 17.39
CA HIS A 134 -7.98 -4.69 18.74
C HIS A 134 -6.62 -5.36 19.01
N ARG A 135 -6.07 -6.07 18.03
CA ARG A 135 -4.74 -6.70 18.20
C ARG A 135 -3.63 -5.68 18.35
N LEU A 136 -3.75 -4.54 17.68
CA LEU A 136 -2.84 -3.42 17.91
C LEU A 136 -3.14 -2.67 19.21
N GLY A 137 -4.21 -3.01 19.93
CA GLY A 137 -4.60 -2.37 21.19
C GLY A 137 -4.98 -0.90 21.03
N LEU A 138 -5.44 -0.50 19.84
CA LEU A 138 -5.85 0.88 19.56
C LEU A 138 -7.15 1.26 20.27
N ASP A 139 -8.03 0.28 20.48
CA ASP A 139 -9.24 0.44 21.29
C ASP A 139 -8.93 0.82 22.73
N THR A 140 -8.03 0.09 23.39
CA THR A 140 -7.61 0.34 24.78
C THR A 140 -6.93 1.69 24.90
N LEU A 141 -5.95 1.98 24.03
CA LEU A 141 -5.25 3.25 24.05
C LEU A 141 -6.20 4.44 23.87
N LEU A 142 -7.09 4.38 22.88
CA LEU A 142 -7.99 5.49 22.61
C LEU A 142 -9.10 5.62 23.66
N ALA A 143 -9.48 4.55 24.35
CA ALA A 143 -10.37 4.65 25.50
C ALA A 143 -9.70 5.41 26.67
N GLU A 144 -8.39 5.30 26.82
CA GLU A 144 -7.60 6.06 27.82
C GLU A 144 -7.39 7.52 27.39
N LEU A 145 -7.04 7.75 26.11
CA LEU A 145 -6.75 9.09 25.58
C LEU A 145 -8.01 9.94 25.37
N LEU A 146 -9.13 9.30 25.06
CA LEU A 146 -10.43 9.90 24.75
C LEU A 146 -11.50 9.31 25.68
N PRO A 147 -11.45 9.62 26.98
CA PRO A 147 -12.40 9.07 27.94
C PRO A 147 -13.83 9.49 27.58
N ALA A 148 -14.78 8.63 27.92
CA ALA A 148 -16.20 8.88 27.65
C ALA A 148 -16.67 10.18 28.31
N GLY A 149 -17.33 11.02 27.54
CA GLY A 149 -17.92 12.29 27.97
C GLY A 149 -19.45 12.26 27.91
N ARG A 150 -20.04 13.31 27.37
CA ARG A 150 -21.49 13.45 27.18
C ARG A 150 -21.96 13.03 25.78
N GLU A 151 -21.06 12.56 24.92
CA GLU A 151 -21.38 12.11 23.59
C GLU A 151 -22.20 10.81 23.61
N LEU A 152 -23.13 10.67 22.66
CA LEU A 152 -23.93 9.45 22.47
C LEU A 152 -23.09 8.24 22.05
N VAL A 153 -22.00 8.50 21.30
CA VAL A 153 -21.05 7.49 20.84
C VAL A 153 -19.68 7.95 21.24
N GLY A 154 -18.95 7.14 22.02
CA GLY A 154 -17.61 7.46 22.47
C GLY A 154 -16.64 7.71 21.30
N TRP A 155 -15.75 8.68 21.47
CA TRP A 155 -14.78 9.08 20.42
C TRP A 155 -13.86 7.94 20.00
N SER A 156 -13.52 7.02 20.90
CA SER A 156 -12.75 5.80 20.58
C SER A 156 -13.48 4.90 19.56
N HIS A 157 -14.80 4.73 19.71
CA HIS A 157 -15.61 3.97 18.75
C HIS A 157 -15.72 4.69 17.41
N THR A 158 -15.87 6.01 17.44
CA THR A 158 -15.94 6.81 16.19
C THR A 158 -14.60 6.81 15.46
N ALA A 159 -13.46 6.83 16.18
CA ALA A 159 -12.13 6.69 15.59
C ALA A 159 -11.93 5.31 14.96
N ALA A 160 -12.40 4.24 15.62
CA ALA A 160 -12.41 2.90 15.06
C ALA A 160 -13.23 2.83 13.78
N LEU A 161 -14.46 3.40 13.81
CA LEU A 161 -15.35 3.47 12.65
C LEU A 161 -14.68 4.18 11.46
N LEU A 162 -14.09 5.36 11.68
CA LEU A 162 -13.39 6.13 10.63
C LEU A 162 -12.22 5.33 10.03
N THR A 163 -11.44 4.66 10.88
CA THR A 163 -10.27 3.87 10.43
C THR A 163 -10.70 2.62 9.66
N VAL A 164 -11.73 1.90 10.15
CA VAL A 164 -12.31 0.75 9.46
C VAL A 164 -12.94 1.15 8.13
N ALA A 165 -13.69 2.26 8.11
CA ALA A 165 -14.25 2.79 6.87
C ALA A 165 -13.14 3.10 5.84
N ARG A 166 -12.03 3.67 6.27
CA ARG A 166 -10.90 3.96 5.40
C ARG A 166 -10.20 2.70 4.90
N PHE A 167 -10.15 1.66 5.73
CA PHE A 167 -9.57 0.37 5.37
C PHE A 167 -10.44 -0.41 4.36
N CYS A 168 -11.77 -0.41 4.53
CA CYS A 168 -12.72 -1.17 3.72
C CYS A 168 -13.22 -0.39 2.49
N ALA A 169 -13.44 0.93 2.64
CA ALA A 169 -14.08 1.77 1.63
C ALA A 169 -13.45 3.17 1.57
N GLN A 170 -13.07 3.61 0.39
CA GLN A 170 -12.47 4.93 0.16
C GLN A 170 -13.55 6.03 0.07
N ARG A 171 -14.28 6.27 1.15
CA ARG A 171 -15.38 7.24 1.18
C ARG A 171 -15.06 8.44 2.05
N SER A 172 -15.70 9.57 1.77
CA SER A 172 -15.70 10.73 2.66
C SER A 172 -16.53 10.43 3.91
N GLU A 173 -16.36 11.23 4.96
CA GLU A 173 -17.11 11.12 6.21
C GLU A 173 -18.62 11.18 5.97
N LEU A 174 -19.09 12.09 5.11
CA LEU A 174 -20.49 12.15 4.68
C LEU A 174 -20.92 10.85 3.98
N GLY A 175 -20.09 10.34 3.05
CA GLY A 175 -20.39 9.08 2.35
C GLY A 175 -20.38 7.86 3.26
N VAL A 176 -19.60 7.91 4.35
CA VAL A 176 -19.62 6.88 5.40
C VAL A 176 -20.93 6.96 6.18
N ALA A 177 -21.34 8.15 6.62
CA ALA A 177 -22.54 8.33 7.43
C ALA A 177 -23.84 8.04 6.66
N GLU A 178 -23.97 8.53 5.43
CA GLU A 178 -25.20 8.44 4.66
C GLU A 178 -25.40 7.14 3.88
N HIS A 179 -24.29 6.49 3.46
CA HIS A 179 -24.41 5.42 2.47
C HIS A 179 -23.68 4.14 2.82
N TRP A 180 -22.61 4.19 3.62
CA TRP A 180 -21.77 3.01 3.82
C TRP A 180 -22.05 2.30 5.15
N TYR A 181 -22.18 3.05 6.24
CA TYR A 181 -22.33 2.46 7.58
C TYR A 181 -23.53 1.50 7.65
N ASP A 182 -24.66 1.89 7.11
CA ASP A 182 -25.90 1.10 7.07
C ASP A 182 -25.79 -0.20 6.26
N THR A 183 -24.87 -0.24 5.28
CA THR A 183 -24.64 -1.43 4.47
C THR A 183 -23.69 -2.43 5.14
N THR A 184 -23.15 -2.09 6.30
CA THR A 184 -22.20 -2.90 7.05
C THR A 184 -22.80 -3.47 8.32
N ALA A 185 -22.13 -4.46 8.91
CA ALA A 185 -22.45 -5.00 10.22
C ALA A 185 -21.68 -4.29 11.36
N LEU A 186 -21.14 -3.09 11.12
CA LEU A 186 -20.39 -2.34 12.13
C LEU A 186 -21.25 -1.89 13.30
N ASP A 187 -22.55 -1.70 13.11
CA ASP A 187 -23.51 -1.44 14.19
C ASP A 187 -23.46 -2.57 15.25
N ASP A 188 -23.46 -3.82 14.80
CA ASP A 188 -23.32 -4.99 15.68
C ASP A 188 -21.91 -5.14 16.24
N LEU A 189 -20.89 -4.90 15.40
CA LEU A 189 -19.48 -5.12 15.75
C LEU A 189 -18.96 -4.08 16.75
N LEU A 190 -19.42 -2.84 16.65
CA LEU A 190 -19.04 -1.73 17.54
C LEU A 190 -20.08 -1.47 18.65
N GLY A 191 -21.29 -2.03 18.53
CA GLY A 191 -22.39 -1.71 19.43
C GLY A 191 -22.91 -0.26 19.26
N VAL A 192 -22.77 0.31 18.06
CA VAL A 192 -23.14 1.69 17.74
C VAL A 192 -24.30 1.68 16.76
N ASP A 193 -25.48 2.16 17.21
CA ASP A 193 -26.66 2.23 16.36
C ASP A 193 -26.42 3.15 15.14
N THR A 194 -26.93 2.72 13.98
CA THR A 194 -26.85 3.47 12.71
C THR A 194 -27.44 4.87 12.85
N ALA A 195 -28.56 5.04 13.55
CA ALA A 195 -29.17 6.34 13.82
C ALA A 195 -28.25 7.30 14.63
N SER A 196 -27.23 6.75 15.28
CA SER A 196 -26.28 7.54 16.07
C SER A 196 -25.08 8.01 15.27
N VAL A 197 -24.90 7.57 14.02
CA VAL A 197 -23.78 7.95 13.15
C VAL A 197 -24.25 9.00 12.15
N ASN A 198 -23.63 10.19 12.20
CA ASN A 198 -23.83 11.26 11.23
C ASN A 198 -22.48 11.93 10.91
N ASP A 199 -22.45 12.70 9.83
CA ASP A 199 -21.26 13.37 9.33
C ASP A 199 -20.65 14.35 10.35
N ASP A 200 -21.48 15.14 11.05
CA ASP A 200 -21.03 16.09 12.07
C ASP A 200 -20.26 15.38 13.21
N ARG A 201 -20.75 14.23 13.65
CA ARG A 201 -20.05 13.41 14.65
C ARG A 201 -18.71 12.88 14.13
N LEU A 202 -18.67 12.44 12.88
CA LEU A 202 -17.44 11.96 12.25
C LEU A 202 -16.42 13.11 12.12
N TYR A 203 -16.85 14.30 11.73
CA TYR A 203 -15.98 15.48 11.70
C TYR A 203 -15.47 15.89 13.09
N ARG A 204 -16.31 15.85 14.11
CA ARG A 204 -15.89 16.14 15.50
C ARG A 204 -14.92 15.08 16.02
N ALA A 205 -15.06 13.83 15.63
CA ALA A 205 -14.08 12.80 16.00
C ALA A 205 -12.72 13.06 15.40
N LEU A 206 -12.62 13.58 14.15
CA LEU A 206 -11.37 14.04 13.58
C LEU A 206 -10.73 15.14 14.43
N ASP A 207 -11.53 16.14 14.86
CA ASP A 207 -11.06 17.25 15.68
C ASP A 207 -10.50 16.76 17.05
N GLN A 208 -11.04 15.67 17.61
CA GLN A 208 -10.52 15.05 18.84
C GLN A 208 -9.28 14.18 18.61
N LEU A 209 -9.26 13.42 17.53
CA LEU A 209 -8.21 12.43 17.26
C LEU A 209 -6.86 13.10 16.93
N GLY A 210 -6.88 14.24 16.25
CA GLY A 210 -5.69 14.92 15.74
C GLY A 210 -4.63 15.22 16.80
N ALA A 211 -5.04 15.57 18.02
CA ALA A 211 -4.15 15.89 19.15
C ALA A 211 -3.33 14.70 19.66
N HIS A 212 -3.73 13.47 19.34
CA HIS A 212 -3.13 12.24 19.89
C HIS A 212 -2.17 11.53 18.91
N LYS A 213 -1.78 12.18 17.81
CA LYS A 213 -0.89 11.63 16.78
C LYS A 213 0.35 10.96 17.35
N ASP A 214 1.07 11.66 18.22
CA ASP A 214 2.35 11.18 18.75
C ASP A 214 2.20 9.99 19.69
N ALA A 215 1.16 9.99 20.52
CA ALA A 215 0.83 8.87 21.40
C ALA A 215 0.46 7.62 20.59
N LEU A 216 -0.32 7.79 19.51
CA LEU A 216 -0.69 6.70 18.60
C LEU A 216 0.53 6.12 17.87
N CYS A 217 1.44 6.97 17.37
CA CYS A 217 2.68 6.53 16.74
C CYS A 217 3.58 5.74 17.71
N ALA A 218 3.77 6.24 18.93
CA ALA A 218 4.57 5.57 19.96
C ALA A 218 3.97 4.21 20.37
N HIS A 219 2.66 4.16 20.50
CA HIS A 219 1.95 2.91 20.79
C HIS A 219 2.12 1.88 19.67
N LEU A 220 1.94 2.27 18.42
CA LEU A 220 2.13 1.37 17.26
C LEU A 220 3.55 0.80 17.24
N MET A 221 4.57 1.63 17.49
CA MET A 221 5.96 1.17 17.57
C MET A 221 6.13 0.08 18.62
N THR A 222 5.57 0.29 19.83
CA THR A 222 5.59 -0.70 20.92
C THR A 222 4.88 -2.01 20.49
N ARG A 223 3.73 -1.90 19.83
CA ARG A 223 2.97 -3.07 19.37
C ARG A 223 3.71 -3.85 18.28
N TYR A 224 4.37 -3.18 17.34
CA TYR A 224 5.18 -3.83 16.32
C TYR A 224 6.36 -4.60 16.90
N TRP A 225 7.03 -4.02 17.89
CA TRP A 225 8.08 -4.72 18.62
C TRP A 225 7.54 -5.97 19.34
N GLN A 226 6.43 -5.85 20.07
CA GLN A 226 5.82 -6.94 20.82
C GLN A 226 5.31 -8.08 19.91
N TRP A 227 4.73 -7.74 18.78
CA TRP A 227 4.08 -8.72 17.91
C TRP A 227 5.04 -9.35 16.91
N PHE A 228 5.90 -8.56 16.28
CA PHE A 228 6.76 -9.01 15.19
C PHE A 228 8.25 -9.01 15.55
N GLY A 229 8.65 -8.56 16.72
CA GLY A 229 10.05 -8.44 17.13
C GLY A 229 10.85 -7.44 16.30
N VAL A 230 10.17 -6.44 15.72
CA VAL A 230 10.78 -5.44 14.83
C VAL A 230 11.79 -4.60 15.58
N ARG A 231 12.96 -4.40 14.98
CA ARG A 231 14.01 -3.51 15.47
C ARG A 231 13.95 -2.17 14.74
N PHE A 232 14.22 -1.09 15.47
CA PHE A 232 14.12 0.28 14.98
C PHE A 232 15.49 0.93 14.72
N GLU A 233 16.50 0.10 14.48
CA GLU A 233 17.85 0.53 14.12
C GLU A 233 17.91 1.09 12.70
N PHE A 234 17.06 0.60 11.80
CA PHE A 234 16.93 1.04 10.42
C PHE A 234 15.60 1.75 10.21
N LEU A 235 15.66 2.94 9.64
CA LEU A 235 14.49 3.74 9.32
C LEU A 235 14.48 4.11 7.84
N LEU A 236 13.39 3.79 7.18
CA LEU A 236 13.15 4.17 5.79
C LEU A 236 12.40 5.49 5.79
N TYR A 237 12.91 6.48 5.09
CA TYR A 237 12.25 7.77 4.95
C TYR A 237 11.99 8.11 3.49
N ASP A 238 10.75 8.41 3.18
CA ASP A 238 10.32 8.85 1.84
C ASP A 238 9.27 9.96 1.95
N VAL A 239 9.13 10.76 0.88
CA VAL A 239 8.18 11.88 0.80
C VAL A 239 7.28 11.71 -0.41
N THR A 240 6.00 11.96 -0.20
CA THR A 240 5.01 12.05 -1.27
C THR A 240 4.19 13.33 -1.16
N SER A 241 3.27 13.57 -2.12
CA SER A 241 2.28 14.64 -2.02
C SER A 241 0.87 14.08 -2.16
N THR A 242 -0.11 14.78 -1.58
CA THR A 242 -1.53 14.55 -1.84
C THR A 242 -2.20 15.88 -2.19
N TYR A 243 -3.13 15.84 -3.15
CA TYR A 243 -3.78 17.04 -3.67
C TYR A 243 -5.16 17.25 -3.06
N PHE A 244 -5.59 18.51 -3.07
CA PHE A 244 -6.91 18.93 -2.62
C PHE A 244 -7.90 19.01 -3.79
N GLU A 245 -9.13 18.61 -3.53
CA GLU A 245 -10.27 19.08 -4.31
C GLU A 245 -10.81 20.34 -3.62
N GLY A 246 -10.87 21.45 -4.37
CA GLY A 246 -11.21 22.77 -3.84
C GLY A 246 -9.98 23.62 -3.50
N GLN A 247 -10.22 24.81 -2.90
CA GLN A 247 -9.21 25.84 -2.68
C GLN A 247 -8.41 25.68 -1.38
N ALA A 248 -8.91 24.88 -0.42
CA ALA A 248 -8.27 24.68 0.89
C ALA A 248 -7.77 25.98 1.54
N GLU A 249 -8.59 27.04 1.55
CA GLU A 249 -8.21 28.40 1.98
C GLU A 249 -7.83 28.46 3.47
N GLY A 250 -8.44 27.62 4.30
CA GLY A 250 -8.16 27.54 5.73
C GLY A 250 -6.90 26.74 6.08
N ASN A 251 -6.10 26.31 5.10
CA ASN A 251 -4.87 25.54 5.34
C ASN A 251 -3.66 26.24 4.71
N PRO A 252 -2.77 26.86 5.51
CA PRO A 252 -1.58 27.56 5.03
C PRO A 252 -0.56 26.60 4.38
N GLN A 253 -0.58 25.30 4.73
CA GLN A 253 0.27 24.29 4.12
C GLN A 253 -0.20 23.87 2.71
N ALA A 254 -1.46 24.16 2.35
CA ALA A 254 -2.01 23.86 1.03
C ALA A 254 -1.44 24.80 -0.04
N GLN A 255 -0.34 24.39 -0.66
CA GLN A 255 0.41 25.15 -1.65
C GLN A 255 0.51 24.39 -2.97
N ARG A 256 0.68 25.13 -4.09
CA ARG A 256 1.04 24.53 -5.38
C ARG A 256 2.52 24.21 -5.41
N GLY A 257 2.87 23.03 -5.90
CA GLY A 257 4.25 22.57 -5.98
C GLY A 257 4.43 21.46 -7.02
N TYR A 258 5.54 20.75 -6.94
CA TYR A 258 5.78 19.60 -7.82
C TYR A 258 4.78 18.48 -7.51
N SER A 259 3.82 18.27 -8.39
CA SER A 259 2.78 17.26 -8.20
C SER A 259 3.23 15.88 -8.67
N ARG A 260 3.44 14.96 -7.74
CA ARG A 260 3.71 13.55 -8.01
C ARG A 260 2.48 12.82 -8.59
N ASP A 261 1.31 13.40 -8.42
CA ASP A 261 0.02 12.88 -8.89
C ASP A 261 -0.40 13.44 -10.26
N GLN A 262 0.50 14.23 -10.92
CA GLN A 262 0.25 14.91 -12.20
C GLN A 262 -0.95 15.88 -12.16
N ARG A 263 -1.24 16.46 -10.98
CA ARG A 263 -2.30 17.43 -10.73
C ARG A 263 -1.70 18.82 -10.45
N SER A 264 -0.97 19.37 -11.41
CA SER A 264 -0.22 20.65 -11.24
C SER A 264 -1.11 21.87 -10.96
N GLY A 265 -2.38 21.82 -11.36
CA GLY A 265 -3.38 22.87 -11.09
C GLY A 265 -3.91 22.89 -9.66
N ASN A 266 -3.84 21.77 -8.94
CA ASN A 266 -4.38 21.62 -7.60
C ASN A 266 -3.35 22.04 -6.54
N LYS A 267 -3.82 22.62 -5.42
CA LYS A 267 -3.02 22.74 -4.21
C LYS A 267 -2.76 21.33 -3.63
N GLN A 268 -1.69 21.18 -2.89
CA GLN A 268 -1.26 19.91 -2.29
C GLN A 268 -0.59 20.16 -0.94
N VAL A 269 -0.40 19.10 -0.17
CA VAL A 269 0.56 19.01 0.94
C VAL A 269 1.56 17.91 0.64
N CYS A 270 2.78 18.05 1.17
CA CYS A 270 3.77 16.98 1.16
C CYS A 270 3.68 16.18 2.46
N ILE A 271 3.89 14.87 2.37
CA ILE A 271 3.82 13.94 3.49
C ILE A 271 5.12 13.18 3.53
N GLY A 272 5.88 13.34 4.61
CA GLY A 272 7.03 12.53 4.92
C GLY A 272 6.60 11.33 5.78
N LEU A 273 6.98 10.12 5.38
CA LEU A 273 6.64 8.88 6.07
C LEU A 273 7.90 8.17 6.53
N VAL A 274 7.94 7.77 7.79
CA VAL A 274 8.99 6.92 8.35
C VAL A 274 8.42 5.52 8.55
N CYS A 275 9.11 4.53 7.98
CA CYS A 275 8.76 3.11 8.08
C CYS A 275 9.93 2.27 8.59
N THR A 276 9.63 1.07 9.08
CA THR A 276 10.62 0.01 9.31
C THR A 276 11.03 -0.63 7.97
N PRO A 277 12.10 -1.43 7.92
CA PRO A 277 12.46 -2.22 6.74
C PRO A 277 11.35 -3.15 6.25
N GLU A 278 10.50 -3.63 7.14
CA GLU A 278 9.33 -4.44 6.82
C GLU A 278 8.17 -3.59 6.25
N GLY A 279 8.31 -2.26 6.25
CA GLY A 279 7.33 -1.32 5.75
C GLY A 279 6.20 -0.99 6.72
N LEU A 280 6.36 -1.28 8.01
CA LEU A 280 5.43 -0.86 9.05
C LEU A 280 5.58 0.64 9.31
N PRO A 281 4.51 1.45 9.24
CA PRO A 281 4.58 2.89 9.41
C PRO A 281 4.80 3.26 10.89
N LEU A 282 5.81 4.10 11.16
CA LEU A 282 6.19 4.53 12.51
C LEU A 282 5.76 5.96 12.82
N SER A 283 5.90 6.85 11.86
CA SER A 283 5.57 8.27 12.02
C SER A 283 5.38 8.92 10.66
N PHE A 284 4.64 10.01 10.64
CA PHE A 284 4.52 10.87 9.46
C PHE A 284 4.55 12.34 9.87
N GLU A 285 5.01 13.20 8.94
CA GLU A 285 4.93 14.66 9.07
C GLU A 285 4.32 15.26 7.82
N VAL A 286 3.62 16.38 8.01
CA VAL A 286 2.95 17.10 6.93
C VAL A 286 3.67 18.43 6.70
N PHE A 287 4.05 18.67 5.47
CA PHE A 287 4.79 19.85 5.03
C PHE A 287 3.98 20.64 4.00
N ALA A 288 4.30 21.91 3.86
CA ALA A 288 3.72 22.73 2.81
C ALA A 288 3.92 22.11 1.42
N GLY A 289 2.90 22.21 0.56
CA GLY A 289 2.86 21.51 -0.73
C GLY A 289 3.93 21.94 -1.75
N ASN A 290 4.59 23.07 -1.52
CA ASN A 290 5.73 23.55 -2.31
C ASN A 290 7.10 23.17 -1.72
N ARG A 291 7.13 22.40 -0.63
CA ARG A 291 8.35 21.99 0.05
C ARG A 291 9.16 21.01 -0.81
N ALA A 292 10.46 21.25 -0.93
CA ALA A 292 11.37 20.33 -1.58
C ALA A 292 11.76 19.18 -0.63
N ASP A 293 11.87 17.94 -1.13
CA ASP A 293 12.17 16.76 -0.31
C ASP A 293 13.44 16.94 0.53
N VAL A 294 14.48 17.50 -0.07
CA VAL A 294 15.76 17.75 0.60
C VAL A 294 15.62 18.63 1.85
N SER A 295 14.65 19.52 1.90
CA SER A 295 14.44 20.44 3.03
C SER A 295 13.63 19.85 4.18
N THR A 296 13.15 18.60 4.07
CA THR A 296 12.33 17.94 5.08
C THR A 296 13.14 17.05 6.03
N VAL A 297 14.39 16.71 5.66
CA VAL A 297 15.21 15.72 6.37
C VAL A 297 15.52 16.13 7.80
N GLU A 298 15.95 17.38 8.01
CA GLU A 298 16.29 17.86 9.35
C GLU A 298 15.07 17.80 10.30
N GLU A 299 13.90 18.20 9.81
CA GLU A 299 12.67 18.27 10.59
C GLU A 299 12.18 16.88 10.99
N ILE A 300 12.21 15.90 10.06
CA ILE A 300 11.79 14.52 10.38
C ILE A 300 12.76 13.84 11.34
N VAL A 301 14.06 14.04 11.18
CA VAL A 301 15.06 13.47 12.09
C VAL A 301 14.87 14.02 13.49
N ARG A 302 14.70 15.35 13.66
CA ARG A 302 14.41 15.99 14.94
C ARG A 302 13.09 15.49 15.54
N SER A 303 12.04 15.34 14.73
CA SER A 303 10.75 14.80 15.18
C SER A 303 10.91 13.38 15.72
N MET A 304 11.65 12.52 15.05
CA MET A 304 11.92 11.15 15.51
C MET A 304 12.77 11.12 16.78
N GLU A 305 13.78 12.00 16.88
CA GLU A 305 14.60 12.11 18.10
C GLU A 305 13.79 12.61 19.30
N ASN A 306 12.91 13.57 19.09
CA ASN A 306 12.04 14.09 20.16
C ASN A 306 11.04 13.04 20.65
N LYS A 307 10.49 12.24 19.73
CA LYS A 307 9.49 11.20 20.08
C LYS A 307 10.10 9.94 20.67
N TYR A 308 11.29 9.55 20.22
CA TYR A 308 11.85 8.22 20.51
C TYR A 308 13.28 8.27 21.07
N GLY A 309 13.78 9.46 21.37
CA GLY A 309 15.14 9.68 21.88
C GLY A 309 16.20 9.61 20.77
N VAL A 310 17.37 10.14 21.09
CA VAL A 310 18.56 10.06 20.21
C VAL A 310 19.09 8.63 20.27
N ALA A 311 19.20 8.00 19.11
CA ALA A 311 19.77 6.66 18.99
C ALA A 311 20.62 6.57 17.71
N GLU A 312 21.59 5.69 17.71
CA GLU A 312 22.38 5.35 16.52
C GLU A 312 21.47 4.60 15.51
N ARG A 313 20.74 5.36 14.69
CA ARG A 313 19.86 4.82 13.66
C ARG A 313 20.49 4.96 12.30
N VAL A 314 20.21 3.99 11.44
CA VAL A 314 20.57 4.04 10.02
C VAL A 314 19.38 4.61 9.24
N TRP A 315 19.55 5.78 8.67
CA TRP A 315 18.55 6.42 7.82
C TRP A 315 18.74 5.99 6.38
N VAL A 316 17.75 5.34 5.82
CA VAL A 316 17.73 4.95 4.39
C VAL A 316 16.83 5.91 3.64
N MET A 317 17.38 6.64 2.66
CA MET A 317 16.68 7.70 1.96
C MET A 317 16.99 7.68 0.45
N ASP A 318 16.06 8.18 -0.37
CA ASP A 318 16.30 8.35 -1.81
C ASP A 318 17.21 9.57 -2.09
N ARG A 319 17.73 9.59 -3.30
CA ARG A 319 18.61 10.67 -3.81
C ARG A 319 18.03 12.08 -3.70
N GLY A 320 16.70 12.22 -3.71
CA GLY A 320 16.01 13.50 -3.56
C GLY A 320 16.24 14.19 -2.21
N MET A 321 16.65 13.42 -1.20
CA MET A 321 16.92 13.88 0.18
C MET A 321 18.37 14.29 0.39
N VAL A 322 19.27 14.03 -0.57
CA VAL A 322 20.72 14.16 -0.41
C VAL A 322 21.19 15.58 -0.70
N SER A 323 21.77 16.22 0.32
CA SER A 323 22.55 17.45 0.20
C SER A 323 23.76 17.38 1.14
N ALA A 324 24.78 18.18 0.86
CA ALA A 324 25.95 18.28 1.75
C ALA A 324 25.53 18.70 3.18
N ALA A 325 24.57 19.61 3.30
CA ALA A 325 24.04 20.10 4.57
C ALA A 325 23.33 18.97 5.35
N ASN A 326 22.45 18.18 4.68
CA ASN A 326 21.75 17.07 5.34
C ASN A 326 22.71 15.98 5.82
N LEU A 327 23.74 15.65 5.04
CA LEU A 327 24.72 14.67 5.44
C LEU A 327 25.60 15.17 6.60
N ALA A 328 25.98 16.47 6.59
CA ALA A 328 26.68 17.10 7.72
C ALA A 328 25.83 17.06 8.98
N PHE A 329 24.55 17.46 8.89
CA PHE A 329 23.60 17.43 9.99
C PHE A 329 23.46 16.02 10.61
N LEU A 330 23.36 14.97 9.78
CA LEU A 330 23.30 13.58 10.25
C LEU A 330 24.59 13.15 10.95
N ARG A 331 25.77 13.52 10.41
CA ARG A 331 27.08 13.21 11.00
C ARG A 331 27.29 13.88 12.35
N GLU A 332 26.92 15.16 12.48
CA GLU A 332 26.96 15.88 13.76
C GLU A 332 26.17 15.19 14.87
N ARG A 333 25.10 14.50 14.49
CA ARG A 333 24.24 13.71 15.41
C ARG A 333 24.68 12.26 15.58
N LYS A 334 25.83 11.88 15.00
CA LYS A 334 26.29 10.49 14.98
C LYS A 334 25.31 9.51 14.35
N ALA A 335 24.35 10.03 13.57
CA ALA A 335 23.41 9.21 12.82
C ALA A 335 24.12 8.54 11.64
N ARG A 336 23.79 7.27 11.40
CA ARG A 336 24.24 6.53 10.22
C ARG A 336 23.25 6.75 9.08
N TYR A 337 23.74 6.64 7.85
CA TYR A 337 22.89 6.79 6.68
C TYR A 337 23.32 5.90 5.54
N LEU A 338 22.35 5.57 4.70
CA LEU A 338 22.54 4.89 3.42
C LEU A 338 21.60 5.55 2.41
N VAL A 339 22.18 6.26 1.45
CA VAL A 339 21.43 7.15 0.57
C VAL A 339 21.77 6.92 -0.90
N GLY A 340 20.76 7.08 -1.77
CA GLY A 340 21.00 7.16 -3.21
C GLY A 340 21.72 8.46 -3.56
N THR A 341 22.53 8.46 -4.64
CA THR A 341 23.24 9.67 -5.08
C THR A 341 22.77 10.15 -6.45
N PRO A 342 22.97 11.43 -6.77
CA PRO A 342 22.77 11.94 -8.12
C PRO A 342 23.66 11.22 -9.15
N LYS A 343 23.15 11.02 -10.38
CA LYS A 343 23.94 10.38 -11.45
C LYS A 343 25.24 11.09 -11.80
N SER A 344 25.32 12.41 -11.57
CA SER A 344 26.53 13.19 -11.81
C SER A 344 27.74 12.68 -11.02
N TRP A 345 27.52 12.08 -9.86
CA TRP A 345 28.59 11.53 -9.01
C TRP A 345 29.22 10.27 -9.58
N LEU A 346 28.51 9.53 -10.44
CA LEU A 346 29.06 8.35 -11.14
C LEU A 346 30.28 8.68 -12.00
N ARG A 347 30.44 9.94 -12.46
CA ARG A 347 31.56 10.34 -13.32
C ARG A 347 32.91 10.12 -12.65
N ALA A 348 32.99 10.31 -11.34
CA ALA A 348 34.21 10.08 -10.57
C ALA A 348 34.62 8.59 -10.53
N HIS A 349 33.67 7.68 -10.78
CA HIS A 349 33.84 6.23 -10.70
C HIS A 349 33.80 5.54 -12.07
N GLU A 350 33.91 6.27 -13.19
CA GLU A 350 33.83 5.70 -14.54
C GLU A 350 34.89 4.62 -14.79
N ARG A 351 36.10 4.81 -14.29
CA ARG A 351 37.19 3.82 -14.42
C ARG A 351 36.86 2.54 -13.67
N THR A 352 36.40 2.66 -12.43
CA THR A 352 36.02 1.53 -11.58
C THR A 352 34.85 0.74 -12.14
N LEU A 353 33.93 1.39 -12.87
CA LEU A 353 32.82 0.73 -13.58
C LEU A 353 33.29 -0.19 -14.70
N LEU A 354 34.46 0.08 -15.29
CA LEU A 354 35.03 -0.70 -16.39
C LEU A 354 35.89 -1.87 -15.89
N GLU A 355 36.35 -1.84 -14.64
CA GLU A 355 37.11 -2.92 -14.03
C GLU A 355 36.19 -4.15 -13.83
N GLN A 356 36.76 -5.34 -14.07
CA GLN A 356 36.04 -6.61 -13.96
C GLN A 356 36.20 -7.29 -12.60
N THR A 357 37.08 -6.77 -11.75
CA THR A 357 37.44 -7.36 -10.46
C THR A 357 36.58 -6.82 -9.32
N ASP A 358 36.46 -7.60 -8.25
CA ASP A 358 35.82 -7.21 -6.97
C ASP A 358 34.31 -6.91 -7.02
N TRP A 359 33.65 -7.36 -8.05
CA TRP A 359 32.17 -7.29 -8.11
C TRP A 359 31.54 -8.48 -7.41
N LYS A 360 30.62 -8.18 -6.48
CA LYS A 360 29.83 -9.18 -5.78
C LYS A 360 28.43 -9.25 -6.40
N THR A 361 28.05 -10.43 -6.89
CA THR A 361 26.71 -10.67 -7.40
C THR A 361 25.73 -10.76 -6.23
N VAL A 362 24.69 -9.94 -6.26
CA VAL A 362 23.60 -9.94 -5.26
C VAL A 362 22.45 -10.82 -5.71
N GLN A 363 22.13 -10.71 -6.99
CA GLN A 363 21.10 -11.49 -7.68
C GLN A 363 21.40 -11.49 -9.18
N ASP A 364 20.70 -12.31 -9.94
CA ASP A 364 20.87 -12.36 -11.39
C ASP A 364 20.75 -10.96 -12.03
N GLY A 365 21.76 -10.57 -12.77
CA GLY A 365 21.84 -9.27 -13.45
C GLY A 365 22.06 -8.06 -12.52
N LEU A 366 22.46 -8.27 -11.27
CA LEU A 366 22.81 -7.18 -10.34
C LEU A 366 24.10 -7.50 -9.61
N GLU A 367 25.06 -6.60 -9.75
CA GLU A 367 26.35 -6.67 -9.10
C GLU A 367 26.66 -5.38 -8.36
N VAL A 368 27.36 -5.49 -7.26
CA VAL A 368 27.74 -4.37 -6.38
C VAL A 368 29.20 -4.45 -6.01
N ARG A 369 29.81 -3.28 -5.78
CA ARG A 369 31.20 -3.16 -5.34
C ARG A 369 31.31 -2.04 -4.32
N LEU A 370 32.05 -2.29 -3.24
CA LEU A 370 32.39 -1.25 -2.27
C LEU A 370 33.59 -0.45 -2.81
N VAL A 371 33.48 0.88 -2.72
CA VAL A 371 34.52 1.81 -3.16
C VAL A 371 34.74 2.82 -2.04
N GLU A 372 35.98 2.97 -1.63
CA GLU A 372 36.42 4.00 -0.69
C GLU A 372 36.83 5.25 -1.46
N GLN A 373 36.42 6.41 -0.96
CA GLN A 373 36.85 7.67 -1.56
C GLN A 373 38.08 8.20 -0.81
N PRO A 374 39.22 8.41 -1.48
CA PRO A 374 40.41 9.01 -0.84
C PRO A 374 40.09 10.41 -0.31
N GLY A 375 40.28 10.66 0.97
CA GLY A 375 40.21 11.99 1.61
C GLY A 375 38.96 12.29 2.42
N GLU A 376 37.89 11.51 2.33
CA GLU A 376 36.72 11.62 3.21
C GLU A 376 36.77 10.53 4.28
N SER A 377 37.16 10.90 5.50
CA SER A 377 37.25 9.93 6.62
C SER A 377 35.87 9.37 6.98
N GLY A 378 35.72 8.04 6.82
CA GLY A 378 34.56 7.29 7.31
C GLY A 378 33.37 7.17 6.36
N GLU A 379 33.44 7.69 5.13
CA GLU A 379 32.39 7.48 4.13
C GLU A 379 32.81 6.47 3.06
N ARG A 380 31.83 5.66 2.63
CA ARG A 380 32.02 4.64 1.61
C ARG A 380 30.92 4.71 0.56
N TYR A 381 31.22 4.19 -0.60
CA TYR A 381 30.30 4.16 -1.73
C TYR A 381 30.04 2.72 -2.15
N VAL A 382 28.79 2.40 -2.45
CA VAL A 382 28.41 1.14 -3.08
C VAL A 382 28.07 1.42 -4.52
N LEU A 383 28.95 1.02 -5.41
CA LEU A 383 28.74 1.09 -6.84
C LEU A 383 27.91 -0.11 -7.27
N CYS A 384 26.78 0.15 -7.94
CA CYS A 384 25.83 -0.87 -8.37
C CYS A 384 25.72 -0.87 -9.89
N ARG A 385 25.68 -2.05 -10.53
CA ARG A 385 25.33 -2.21 -11.93
C ARG A 385 24.19 -3.22 -12.09
N SER A 386 23.12 -2.78 -12.76
CA SER A 386 21.91 -3.58 -12.95
C SER A 386 21.59 -3.70 -14.43
N SER A 387 21.55 -4.92 -14.95
CA SER A 387 21.18 -5.23 -16.34
C SER A 387 19.74 -4.79 -16.65
N ALA A 388 18.79 -5.07 -15.75
CA ALA A 388 17.39 -4.68 -15.93
C ALA A 388 17.21 -3.16 -15.97
N ARG A 389 17.98 -2.41 -15.14
CA ARG A 389 17.97 -0.94 -15.17
C ARG A 389 18.63 -0.41 -16.44
N ALA A 390 19.72 -1.03 -16.89
CA ALA A 390 20.41 -0.68 -18.13
C ALA A 390 19.47 -0.85 -19.32
N GLU A 391 18.75 -1.94 -19.40
CA GLU A 391 17.76 -2.21 -20.46
C GLU A 391 16.63 -1.17 -20.45
N LYS A 392 16.07 -0.88 -19.28
CA LYS A 392 15.05 0.17 -19.14
C LYS A 392 15.56 1.54 -19.59
N GLU A 393 16.77 1.92 -19.17
CA GLU A 393 17.37 3.21 -19.53
C GLU A 393 17.72 3.27 -21.02
N ARG A 394 18.15 2.16 -21.64
CA ARG A 394 18.34 2.07 -23.12
C ARG A 394 17.03 2.24 -23.87
N ALA A 395 15.99 1.51 -23.47
CA ALA A 395 14.68 1.60 -24.09
C ALA A 395 14.02 2.99 -23.93
N MET A 396 14.28 3.68 -22.81
CA MET A 396 13.82 5.07 -22.64
C MET A 396 14.56 6.03 -23.55
N LEU A 397 15.89 5.91 -23.64
CA LEU A 397 16.72 6.75 -24.49
C LEU A 397 16.37 6.54 -25.97
N GLN A 398 16.24 5.29 -26.41
CA GLN A 398 15.84 4.98 -27.77
C GLN A 398 14.52 5.65 -28.15
N ARG A 399 13.47 5.50 -27.30
CA ARG A 399 12.18 6.16 -27.53
C ARG A 399 12.27 7.69 -27.58
N GLN A 400 13.13 8.30 -26.74
CA GLN A 400 13.34 9.74 -26.79
C GLN A 400 14.07 10.17 -28.05
N SER A 401 15.08 9.40 -28.50
CA SER A 401 15.80 9.66 -29.73
C SER A 401 14.91 9.53 -30.95
N GLU A 402 14.08 8.48 -31.04
CA GLU A 402 13.09 8.28 -32.10
C GLU A 402 12.13 9.48 -32.18
N ARG A 403 11.54 9.89 -31.05
CA ARG A 403 10.62 11.04 -30.99
C ARG A 403 11.30 12.36 -31.36
N LEU A 404 12.53 12.59 -30.90
CA LEU A 404 13.29 13.79 -31.26
C LEU A 404 13.55 13.80 -32.77
N THR A 405 14.00 12.69 -33.35
CA THR A 405 14.25 12.56 -34.78
C THR A 405 12.99 12.81 -35.60
N GLU A 406 11.84 12.23 -35.21
CA GLU A 406 10.56 12.50 -35.88
C GLU A 406 10.19 13.99 -35.89
N GLU A 407 10.38 14.69 -34.75
CA GLU A 407 10.08 16.12 -34.67
C GLU A 407 11.08 16.96 -35.49
N LEU A 408 12.36 16.57 -35.53
CA LEU A 408 13.36 17.25 -36.36
C LEU A 408 13.10 17.03 -37.87
N ILE A 409 12.65 15.84 -38.27
CA ILE A 409 12.22 15.55 -39.68
C ILE A 409 11.04 16.45 -40.07
N LYS A 410 10.08 16.69 -39.17
CA LYS A 410 8.98 17.63 -39.45
C LYS A 410 9.48 19.06 -39.66
N ILE A 411 10.51 19.48 -38.88
CA ILE A 411 11.14 20.78 -39.03
C ILE A 411 11.89 20.85 -40.37
N ASP A 412 12.64 19.81 -40.77
CA ASP A 412 13.31 19.74 -42.07
C ASP A 412 12.31 19.85 -43.23
N ALA A 413 11.22 19.08 -43.19
CA ALA A 413 10.17 19.16 -44.18
C ALA A 413 9.48 20.53 -44.23
N TRP A 414 9.37 21.25 -43.13
CA TRP A 414 8.87 22.62 -43.11
C TRP A 414 9.88 23.59 -43.71
N LEU A 415 11.19 23.49 -43.39
CA LEU A 415 12.25 24.32 -43.95
C LEU A 415 12.31 24.23 -45.48
N ARG A 416 12.25 23.01 -46.03
CA ARG A 416 12.25 22.78 -47.49
C ARG A 416 11.08 23.45 -48.22
N ARG A 417 9.96 23.66 -47.49
CA ARG A 417 8.77 24.35 -48.03
C ARG A 417 8.75 25.85 -47.72
N SER A 418 9.66 26.35 -46.88
CA SER A 418 9.71 27.72 -46.43
C SER A 418 11.13 28.31 -46.53
N PRO A 419 11.67 28.47 -47.73
CA PRO A 419 13.09 28.84 -47.94
C PRO A 419 13.45 30.25 -47.46
N GLN A 420 12.47 31.06 -47.01
CA GLN A 420 12.67 32.38 -46.42
C GLN A 420 12.41 32.41 -44.89
N ALA A 421 12.44 31.23 -44.25
CA ALA A 421 12.21 31.15 -42.82
C ALA A 421 13.26 31.96 -42.04
N ASP A 422 12.78 32.76 -41.09
CA ASP A 422 13.64 33.52 -40.19
C ASP A 422 14.50 32.57 -39.34
N GLN A 423 15.80 32.84 -39.26
CA GLN A 423 16.78 32.03 -38.54
C GLN A 423 16.45 31.92 -37.05
N GLU A 424 15.93 32.97 -36.44
CA GLU A 424 15.54 32.94 -35.05
C GLU A 424 14.35 32.02 -34.80
N VAL A 425 13.39 31.98 -35.72
CA VAL A 425 12.25 31.06 -35.67
C VAL A 425 12.71 29.60 -35.82
N VAL A 426 13.66 29.32 -36.72
CA VAL A 426 14.26 28.02 -36.91
C VAL A 426 14.96 27.58 -35.63
N GLY A 427 15.83 28.42 -35.08
CA GLY A 427 16.56 28.13 -33.84
C GLY A 427 15.63 27.88 -32.65
N ARG A 428 14.58 28.70 -32.49
CA ARG A 428 13.55 28.47 -31.42
C ARG A 428 12.79 27.18 -31.58
N ARG A 429 12.44 26.76 -32.80
CA ARG A 429 11.75 25.49 -33.05
C ARG A 429 12.65 24.31 -32.70
N ILE A 430 13.88 24.29 -33.17
CA ILE A 430 14.87 23.25 -32.84
C ILE A 430 15.10 23.20 -31.32
N GLY A 431 15.44 24.32 -30.71
CA GLY A 431 15.72 24.45 -29.28
C GLY A 431 14.58 23.95 -28.38
N ARG A 432 13.33 24.21 -28.79
CA ARG A 432 12.13 23.68 -28.07
C ARG A 432 12.12 22.15 -28.03
N HIS A 433 12.41 21.47 -29.12
CA HIS A 433 12.40 20.01 -29.18
C HIS A 433 13.64 19.41 -28.50
N LEU A 434 14.81 20.03 -28.66
CA LEU A 434 16.02 19.64 -27.91
C LEU A 434 15.78 19.75 -26.41
N GLY A 435 15.18 20.85 -25.93
CA GLY A 435 14.83 21.04 -24.52
C GLY A 435 13.78 20.04 -24.00
N LYS A 436 12.88 19.57 -24.87
CA LYS A 436 11.88 18.56 -24.52
C LYS A 436 12.47 17.14 -24.35
N TYR A 437 13.55 16.83 -25.07
CA TYR A 437 14.19 15.51 -25.04
C TYR A 437 15.69 15.58 -24.70
N PRO A 438 16.07 16.10 -23.51
CA PRO A 438 17.48 16.43 -23.19
C PRO A 438 18.41 15.20 -23.18
N ALA A 439 17.89 13.99 -22.89
CA ALA A 439 18.71 12.79 -22.93
C ALA A 439 19.03 12.35 -24.37
N ALA A 440 18.15 12.64 -25.32
CA ALA A 440 18.36 12.31 -26.74
C ALA A 440 19.35 13.25 -27.43
N THR A 441 19.52 14.50 -26.92
CA THR A 441 20.47 15.48 -27.50
C THR A 441 21.93 15.05 -27.38
N ALA A 442 22.23 14.09 -26.50
CA ALA A 442 23.58 13.51 -26.42
C ALA A 442 23.88 12.52 -27.57
N ILE A 443 22.89 12.15 -28.35
CA ILE A 443 23.00 11.15 -29.42
C ILE A 443 22.54 11.71 -30.76
N VAL A 444 21.45 12.47 -30.78
CA VAL A 444 20.86 13.03 -32.00
C VAL A 444 21.36 14.48 -32.16
N VAL A 445 22.10 14.71 -33.24
CA VAL A 445 22.64 16.02 -33.61
C VAL A 445 21.85 16.53 -34.80
N ALA A 446 21.48 17.81 -34.76
CA ALA A 446 20.78 18.48 -35.85
C ALA A 446 21.58 19.73 -36.27
N GLU A 447 22.09 19.70 -37.48
CA GLU A 447 22.80 20.81 -38.08
C GLU A 447 21.95 21.52 -39.11
N VAL A 448 21.93 22.86 -39.09
CA VAL A 448 21.20 23.68 -40.05
C VAL A 448 22.03 23.84 -41.32
N LEU A 449 21.59 23.28 -42.41
CA LEU A 449 22.20 23.52 -43.73
C LEU A 449 21.75 24.87 -44.29
N ARG A 450 22.72 25.61 -44.84
CA ARG A 450 22.52 26.97 -45.31
C ARG A 450 22.86 27.07 -46.82
N ASP A 451 22.15 27.95 -47.50
CA ASP A 451 22.47 28.28 -48.89
C ASP A 451 23.63 29.32 -48.97
N ALA A 452 23.99 29.68 -50.20
CA ALA A 452 25.04 30.67 -50.45
C ALA A 452 24.73 32.09 -49.89
N GLN A 453 23.48 32.37 -49.58
CA GLN A 453 23.01 33.62 -48.95
C GLN A 453 22.86 33.50 -47.44
N GLY A 454 23.27 32.38 -46.83
CA GLY A 454 23.23 32.12 -45.39
C GLY A 454 21.86 31.73 -44.82
N ARG A 455 20.86 31.52 -45.68
CA ARG A 455 19.49 31.15 -45.30
C ARG A 455 19.40 29.66 -44.95
N ALA A 456 18.62 29.29 -43.92
CA ALA A 456 18.38 27.92 -43.53
C ALA A 456 17.49 27.20 -44.58
N VAL A 457 17.99 26.15 -45.18
CA VAL A 457 17.30 25.43 -46.28
C VAL A 457 16.90 24.00 -45.92
N ALA A 458 17.62 23.36 -45.01
CA ALA A 458 17.35 22.01 -44.55
C ALA A 458 18.01 21.72 -43.19
N LEU A 459 17.70 20.59 -42.58
CA LEU A 459 18.41 20.04 -41.43
C LEU A 459 19.18 18.78 -41.85
N CYS A 460 20.45 18.71 -41.43
CA CYS A 460 21.19 17.45 -41.40
C CYS A 460 20.99 16.82 -40.02
N ILE A 461 20.33 15.67 -39.99
CA ILE A 461 20.07 14.94 -38.74
C ILE A 461 21.00 13.74 -38.71
N SER A 462 21.90 13.68 -37.75
CA SER A 462 22.85 12.59 -37.58
C SER A 462 22.81 12.02 -36.17
N SER A 463 23.37 10.82 -35.99
CA SER A 463 23.54 10.22 -34.66
C SER A 463 25.05 10.06 -34.37
N GLU A 464 25.50 10.61 -33.25
CA GLU A 464 26.88 10.39 -32.79
C GLU A 464 27.02 9.02 -32.12
N ILE A 465 27.70 8.09 -32.81
CA ILE A 465 27.92 6.70 -32.35
C ILE A 465 28.81 6.66 -31.10
N ASP A 466 29.87 7.48 -31.04
CA ASP A 466 30.81 7.51 -29.90
C ASP A 466 30.20 8.11 -28.64
N ALA A 467 29.43 9.16 -28.75
CA ALA A 467 28.65 9.73 -27.64
C ALA A 467 27.59 8.74 -27.15
N GLY A 468 26.98 8.00 -28.08
CA GLY A 468 26.06 6.91 -27.78
C GLY A 468 26.75 5.79 -26.99
N GLN A 469 27.94 5.34 -27.38
CA GLN A 469 28.68 4.29 -26.67
C GLN A 469 29.10 4.73 -25.26
N LYS A 470 29.58 5.96 -25.09
CA LYS A 470 29.93 6.51 -23.77
C LYS A 470 28.70 6.62 -22.85
N ALA A 471 27.59 7.10 -23.38
CA ALA A 471 26.32 7.12 -22.65
C ALA A 471 25.79 5.70 -22.36
N HIS A 472 26.12 4.71 -23.17
CA HIS A 472 25.75 3.30 -22.95
C HIS A 472 26.51 2.66 -21.79
N ARG A 473 27.78 3.03 -21.55
CA ARG A 473 28.64 2.42 -20.51
C ARG A 473 28.15 2.71 -19.09
N GLN A 474 27.51 3.85 -18.86
CA GLN A 474 26.97 4.24 -17.54
C GLN A 474 25.52 3.78 -17.29
N LYS A 475 24.86 3.17 -18.30
CA LYS A 475 23.48 2.74 -18.15
C LYS A 475 23.36 1.57 -17.20
N GLY A 476 22.37 1.66 -16.33
CA GLY A 476 22.15 0.67 -15.28
C GLY A 476 23.04 0.84 -14.06
N ALA A 477 24.05 1.72 -14.11
CA ALA A 477 24.88 2.02 -12.95
C ALA A 477 24.22 3.09 -12.06
N TYR A 478 24.42 2.95 -10.76
CA TYR A 478 24.07 3.94 -9.74
C TYR A 478 24.98 3.77 -8.53
N LEU A 479 25.03 4.80 -7.71
CA LEU A 479 25.93 4.90 -6.59
C LEU A 479 25.12 5.13 -5.31
N LEU A 480 25.41 4.38 -4.25
CA LEU A 480 24.93 4.64 -2.91
C LEU A 480 26.07 5.23 -2.08
N ARG A 481 25.75 6.09 -1.13
CA ARG A 481 26.68 6.69 -0.18
C ARG A 481 26.29 6.31 1.23
N THR A 482 27.26 5.95 2.06
CA THR A 482 27.01 5.52 3.44
C THR A 482 28.19 5.86 4.36
N ASN A 483 27.87 6.08 5.63
CA ASN A 483 28.84 6.13 6.74
C ASN A 483 28.69 4.91 7.68
N CYS A 484 27.95 3.88 7.27
CA CYS A 484 27.85 2.64 8.03
C CYS A 484 29.16 1.86 7.96
N GLU A 485 29.52 1.15 9.02
CA GLU A 485 30.74 0.33 9.10
C GLU A 485 30.63 -1.03 8.39
N GLU A 486 29.47 -1.35 7.82
CA GLU A 486 29.25 -2.61 7.11
C GLU A 486 30.14 -2.72 5.87
N ALA A 487 30.94 -3.76 5.80
CA ALA A 487 31.90 -4.00 4.71
C ALA A 487 31.30 -4.80 3.53
N ASP A 488 30.15 -5.45 3.72
CA ASP A 488 29.51 -6.21 2.65
C ASP A 488 28.64 -5.30 1.77
N PRO A 489 29.04 -4.99 0.52
CA PRO A 489 28.26 -4.15 -0.38
C PRO A 489 26.91 -4.78 -0.74
N ALA A 490 26.81 -6.11 -0.71
CA ALA A 490 25.56 -6.80 -1.00
C ALA A 490 24.55 -6.61 0.13
N LEU A 491 25.00 -6.57 1.39
CA LEU A 491 24.17 -6.31 2.54
C LEU A 491 23.71 -4.84 2.56
N LEU A 492 24.63 -3.89 2.30
CA LEU A 492 24.28 -2.47 2.16
C LEU A 492 23.24 -2.26 1.05
N TRP A 493 23.40 -2.93 -0.09
CA TRP A 493 22.39 -2.85 -1.15
C TRP A 493 21.05 -3.43 -0.70
N LYS A 494 21.03 -4.55 0.02
CA LYS A 494 19.80 -5.15 0.56
C LYS A 494 19.08 -4.20 1.53
N TRP A 495 19.81 -3.44 2.33
CA TRP A 495 19.21 -2.42 3.19
C TRP A 495 18.61 -1.28 2.36
N TYR A 496 19.34 -0.81 1.34
CA TYR A 496 18.84 0.29 0.50
C TYR A 496 17.55 -0.07 -0.27
N ILE A 497 17.49 -1.28 -0.81
CA ILE A 497 16.32 -1.68 -1.61
C ILE A 497 15.03 -1.78 -0.76
N GLN A 498 15.15 -1.87 0.57
CA GLN A 498 13.98 -1.83 1.45
C GLN A 498 13.21 -0.50 1.35
N LEU A 499 13.82 0.56 0.82
CA LEU A 499 13.12 1.83 0.55
C LEU A 499 11.88 1.63 -0.34
N THR A 500 11.88 0.59 -1.17
CA THR A 500 10.69 0.17 -1.93
C THR A 500 9.49 -0.16 -1.05
N GLN A 501 9.68 -0.47 0.24
CA GLN A 501 8.60 -0.71 1.20
C GLN A 501 7.89 0.61 1.57
N ALA A 502 8.63 1.72 1.73
CA ALA A 502 8.04 3.03 1.94
C ALA A 502 7.27 3.49 0.68
N GLU A 503 7.82 3.28 -0.52
CA GLU A 503 7.10 3.52 -1.78
C GLU A 503 5.82 2.67 -1.88
N ALA A 504 5.87 1.40 -1.47
CA ALA A 504 4.72 0.51 -1.45
C ALA A 504 3.67 0.97 -0.44
N ALA A 505 4.08 1.45 0.75
CA ALA A 505 3.19 2.02 1.74
C ALA A 505 2.43 3.25 1.18
N PHE A 506 3.13 4.18 0.54
CA PHE A 506 2.46 5.31 -0.12
C PHE A 506 1.55 4.90 -1.27
N ARG A 507 1.93 3.90 -2.05
CA ARG A 507 1.06 3.37 -3.11
C ARG A 507 -0.23 2.82 -2.53
N THR A 508 -0.16 2.01 -1.46
CA THR A 508 -1.33 1.49 -0.75
C THR A 508 -2.18 2.63 -0.18
N ALA A 509 -1.57 3.59 0.52
CA ALA A 509 -2.29 4.73 1.08
C ALA A 509 -3.06 5.52 0.00
N LYS A 510 -2.46 5.72 -1.17
CA LYS A 510 -3.07 6.47 -2.29
C LYS A 510 -4.10 5.68 -3.08
N SER A 511 -3.91 4.36 -3.26
CA SER A 511 -4.75 3.54 -4.16
C SER A 511 -5.80 2.72 -3.44
N ASP A 512 -5.56 2.36 -2.18
CA ASP A 512 -6.43 1.45 -1.44
C ASP A 512 -7.09 2.11 -0.22
N LEU A 513 -6.49 3.17 0.33
CA LEU A 513 -6.94 3.79 1.58
C LEU A 513 -7.43 5.24 1.41
N GLY A 514 -7.57 5.71 0.18
CA GLY A 514 -8.15 7.02 -0.10
C GLY A 514 -7.41 8.22 0.50
N LEU A 515 -6.06 8.16 0.53
CA LEU A 515 -5.23 9.30 0.95
C LEU A 515 -5.47 10.55 0.08
N ARG A 516 -5.96 10.36 -1.13
CA ARG A 516 -6.26 11.41 -2.12
C ARG A 516 -7.57 11.14 -2.86
N PRO A 517 -8.29 12.18 -3.27
CA PRO A 517 -8.07 13.60 -2.96
C PRO A 517 -8.43 13.95 -1.51
N VAL A 518 -7.92 15.09 -1.01
CA VAL A 518 -8.32 15.66 0.28
C VAL A 518 -9.43 16.67 0.04
N PHE A 519 -10.54 16.53 0.77
CA PHE A 519 -11.70 17.41 0.69
C PHE A 519 -11.79 18.42 1.85
N HIS A 520 -10.98 18.24 2.89
CA HIS A 520 -10.97 19.13 4.05
C HIS A 520 -10.27 20.45 3.74
N HIS A 521 -10.79 21.55 4.33
CA HIS A 521 -10.28 22.91 4.09
C HIS A 521 -9.47 23.46 5.26
N LYS A 522 -9.67 22.95 6.48
CA LYS A 522 -8.98 23.38 7.71
C LYS A 522 -7.74 22.53 7.93
N GLU A 523 -6.64 23.15 8.37
CA GLU A 523 -5.37 22.47 8.63
C GLU A 523 -5.53 21.30 9.61
N ASP A 524 -6.14 21.52 10.78
CA ASP A 524 -6.34 20.49 11.80
C ASP A 524 -7.10 19.27 11.27
N ARG A 525 -8.13 19.48 10.46
CA ARG A 525 -8.91 18.40 9.85
C ARG A 525 -8.13 17.67 8.76
N VAL A 526 -7.28 18.36 8.03
CA VAL A 526 -6.35 17.71 7.07
C VAL A 526 -5.37 16.83 7.83
N GLN A 527 -4.78 17.32 8.92
CA GLN A 527 -3.88 16.54 9.77
C GLN A 527 -4.59 15.28 10.33
N ALA A 528 -5.82 15.44 10.84
CA ALA A 528 -6.60 14.33 11.36
C ALA A 528 -7.03 13.32 10.29
N HIS A 529 -7.41 13.77 9.09
CA HIS A 529 -7.68 12.91 7.95
C HIS A 529 -6.44 12.07 7.58
N LEU A 530 -5.28 12.71 7.53
CA LEU A 530 -4.02 12.01 7.25
C LEU A 530 -3.68 11.02 8.36
N LEU A 531 -4.00 11.32 9.62
CA LEU A 531 -3.84 10.40 10.76
C LEU A 531 -4.75 9.17 10.61
N VAL A 532 -6.02 9.34 10.23
CA VAL A 532 -6.92 8.21 9.97
C VAL A 532 -6.40 7.34 8.80
N CYS A 533 -5.91 7.97 7.72
CA CYS A 533 -5.25 7.24 6.63
C CYS A 533 -3.99 6.50 7.09
N PHE A 534 -3.20 7.10 7.99
CA PHE A 534 -2.02 6.49 8.58
C PHE A 534 -2.38 5.29 9.47
N LEU A 535 -3.44 5.39 10.28
CA LEU A 535 -3.93 4.26 11.09
C LEU A 535 -4.45 3.12 10.19
N ALA A 536 -5.20 3.43 9.14
CA ALA A 536 -5.63 2.43 8.16
C ALA A 536 -4.44 1.78 7.44
N LEU A 537 -3.39 2.55 7.12
CA LEU A 537 -2.13 2.01 6.58
C LEU A 537 -1.43 1.11 7.60
N ALA A 538 -1.44 1.47 8.88
CA ALA A 538 -0.92 0.64 9.96
C ALA A 538 -1.63 -0.71 10.03
N LEU A 539 -2.97 -0.73 9.96
CA LEU A 539 -3.75 -1.98 9.88
C LEU A 539 -3.36 -2.79 8.65
N TRP A 540 -3.26 -2.16 7.48
CA TRP A 540 -2.94 -2.83 6.22
C TRP A 540 -1.55 -3.47 6.23
N ARG A 541 -0.54 -2.71 6.63
CA ARG A 541 0.85 -3.22 6.71
C ARG A 541 1.00 -4.28 7.80
N THR A 542 0.28 -4.15 8.90
CA THR A 542 0.19 -5.19 9.95
C THR A 542 -0.41 -6.48 9.38
N LEU A 543 -1.47 -6.39 8.57
CA LEU A 543 -2.06 -7.55 7.92
C LEU A 543 -1.04 -8.25 6.99
N GLU A 544 -0.32 -7.48 6.18
CA GLU A 544 0.71 -8.03 5.29
C GLU A 544 1.81 -8.76 6.08
N GLN A 545 2.31 -8.16 7.16
CA GLN A 545 3.30 -8.79 8.03
C GLN A 545 2.75 -10.02 8.76
N TRP A 546 1.51 -9.95 9.22
CA TRP A 546 0.85 -11.10 9.85
C TRP A 546 0.68 -12.26 8.86
N MET A 547 0.23 -11.98 7.64
CA MET A 547 0.15 -12.98 6.58
C MET A 547 1.53 -13.59 6.28
N GLN A 548 2.58 -12.77 6.14
CA GLN A 548 3.95 -13.25 5.90
C GLN A 548 4.44 -14.14 7.04
N SER A 549 4.22 -13.76 8.29
CA SER A 549 4.61 -14.55 9.46
C SER A 549 3.92 -15.91 9.53
N LYS A 550 2.79 -16.07 8.83
CA LYS A 550 2.03 -17.32 8.70
C LYS A 550 2.26 -18.05 7.36
N GLY A 551 3.21 -17.61 6.56
CA GLY A 551 3.49 -18.19 5.25
C GLY A 551 2.42 -17.96 4.19
N LEU A 552 1.52 -16.99 4.39
CA LEU A 552 0.39 -16.70 3.49
C LEU A 552 0.73 -15.71 2.37
N GLY A 553 2.01 -15.33 2.22
CA GLY A 553 2.43 -14.25 1.32
C GLY A 553 2.05 -12.86 1.85
N SER A 554 2.09 -11.84 0.99
CA SER A 554 1.89 -10.42 1.37
C SER A 554 0.78 -9.73 0.59
N CYS A 555 -0.18 -10.46 0.04
CA CYS A 555 -1.24 -9.87 -0.79
C CYS A 555 -2.50 -9.57 0.03
N ALA A 556 -2.42 -8.59 0.95
CA ALA A 556 -3.54 -8.17 1.80
C ALA A 556 -4.79 -7.83 1.00
N ARG A 557 -4.64 -7.14 -0.15
CA ARG A 557 -5.78 -6.79 -1.03
C ARG A 557 -6.62 -8.00 -1.44
N GLN A 558 -5.99 -9.14 -1.70
CA GLN A 558 -6.70 -10.35 -2.07
C GLN A 558 -7.49 -10.91 -0.89
N LEU A 559 -6.89 -10.93 0.30
CA LEU A 559 -7.59 -11.38 1.50
C LEU A 559 -8.79 -10.49 1.83
N VAL A 560 -8.61 -9.16 1.80
CA VAL A 560 -9.71 -8.21 2.04
C VAL A 560 -10.87 -8.45 1.08
N ARG A 561 -10.60 -8.67 -0.21
CA ARG A 561 -11.65 -9.00 -1.20
C ARG A 561 -12.37 -10.32 -0.90
N GLN A 562 -11.66 -11.33 -0.42
CA GLN A 562 -12.28 -12.60 -0.02
C GLN A 562 -13.11 -12.45 1.25
N MET A 563 -12.66 -11.60 2.19
CA MET A 563 -13.43 -11.27 3.38
C MET A 563 -14.71 -10.51 3.04
N ALA A 564 -14.71 -9.66 2.02
CA ALA A 564 -15.89 -8.92 1.57
C ALA A 564 -17.04 -9.84 1.07
N GLU A 565 -16.76 -11.10 0.75
CA GLU A 565 -17.77 -12.10 0.40
C GLU A 565 -18.55 -12.62 1.61
N ILE A 566 -18.05 -12.40 2.83
CA ILE A 566 -18.68 -12.83 4.08
C ILE A 566 -19.65 -11.77 4.55
N LYS A 567 -20.94 -12.12 4.61
CA LYS A 567 -22.03 -11.19 4.93
C LYS A 567 -22.68 -11.56 6.27
N SER A 568 -23.29 -10.57 6.89
CA SER A 568 -24.28 -10.74 7.95
C SER A 568 -25.67 -10.61 7.33
N VAL A 569 -26.52 -11.60 7.50
CA VAL A 569 -27.87 -11.64 6.93
C VAL A 569 -28.92 -11.85 8.01
N ASP A 570 -30.07 -11.24 7.85
CA ASP A 570 -31.22 -11.44 8.71
C ASP A 570 -32.16 -12.46 8.05
N VAL A 571 -32.36 -13.61 8.68
CA VAL A 571 -33.25 -14.67 8.24
C VAL A 571 -34.53 -14.58 9.05
N ILE A 572 -35.64 -14.38 8.38
CA ILE A 572 -36.98 -14.29 8.98
C ILE A 572 -37.68 -15.63 8.78
N VAL A 573 -37.99 -16.27 9.89
CA VAL A 573 -38.64 -17.57 9.91
C VAL A 573 -40.00 -17.41 10.59
N PRO A 574 -41.11 -17.49 9.85
CA PRO A 574 -42.44 -17.55 10.46
C PRO A 574 -42.59 -18.87 11.26
N VAL A 575 -42.87 -18.74 12.54
CA VAL A 575 -43.00 -19.86 13.47
C VAL A 575 -44.36 -19.82 14.20
N ARG A 576 -44.79 -20.94 14.70
CA ARG A 576 -45.98 -21.01 15.53
C ARG A 576 -45.61 -21.31 16.98
N ARG A 577 -45.80 -20.35 17.87
CA ARG A 577 -45.58 -20.47 19.32
C ARG A 577 -46.90 -20.40 20.05
N ALA A 578 -47.24 -21.37 20.89
CA ALA A 578 -48.50 -21.41 21.65
C ALA A 578 -49.76 -21.08 20.79
N GLN A 579 -49.81 -21.64 19.58
CA GLN A 579 -50.88 -21.44 18.57
C GLN A 579 -50.94 -20.03 17.93
N ILE A 580 -50.01 -19.16 18.26
CA ILE A 580 -49.88 -17.81 17.65
C ILE A 580 -48.78 -17.84 16.58
N ALA A 581 -49.13 -17.34 15.38
CA ALA A 581 -48.16 -17.14 14.34
C ALA A 581 -47.30 -15.92 14.70
N THR A 582 -45.98 -16.08 14.71
CA THR A 582 -45.03 -15.00 14.99
C THR A 582 -43.80 -15.15 14.07
N GLU A 583 -43.00 -14.12 13.97
CA GLU A 583 -41.76 -14.14 13.20
C GLU A 583 -40.58 -14.31 14.14
N LEU A 584 -39.76 -15.31 13.87
CA LEU A 584 -38.46 -15.47 14.48
C LEU A 584 -37.43 -14.79 13.56
N ARG A 585 -36.74 -13.76 14.04
CA ARG A 585 -35.72 -13.03 13.30
C ARG A 585 -34.34 -13.50 13.78
N LEU A 586 -33.60 -14.09 12.87
CA LEU A 586 -32.29 -14.67 13.16
C LEU A 586 -31.21 -13.94 12.36
N ARG A 587 -30.21 -13.41 13.02
CA ARG A 587 -29.02 -12.86 12.38
C ARG A 587 -27.93 -13.90 12.28
N VAL A 588 -27.40 -14.08 11.07
CA VAL A 588 -26.45 -15.15 10.74
C VAL A 588 -25.28 -14.56 9.94
N VAL A 589 -24.06 -14.96 10.28
CA VAL A 589 -22.88 -14.68 9.43
C VAL A 589 -22.73 -15.83 8.42
N THR A 590 -22.63 -15.48 7.14
CA THR A 590 -22.50 -16.49 6.08
C THR A 590 -21.23 -17.32 6.24
N THR A 591 -21.32 -18.60 5.95
CA THR A 591 -20.17 -19.50 5.97
C THR A 591 -19.24 -19.13 4.80
N PRO A 592 -17.95 -18.87 5.06
CA PRO A 592 -17.01 -18.54 4.01
C PRO A 592 -16.75 -19.74 3.10
N GLU A 593 -16.33 -19.47 1.87
CA GLU A 593 -15.80 -20.49 0.97
C GLU A 593 -14.64 -21.26 1.65
N PRO A 594 -14.46 -22.56 1.38
CA PRO A 594 -13.46 -23.39 2.06
C PRO A 594 -12.05 -22.82 2.05
N ALA A 595 -11.65 -22.14 0.97
CA ALA A 595 -10.34 -21.50 0.88
C ALA A 595 -10.19 -20.30 1.81
N THR A 596 -11.24 -19.48 1.90
CA THR A 596 -11.26 -18.32 2.82
C THR A 596 -11.30 -18.83 4.27
N ALA A 597 -12.07 -19.89 4.57
CA ALA A 597 -12.07 -20.53 5.88
C ALA A 597 -10.68 -21.01 6.30
N GLN A 598 -9.93 -21.58 5.37
CA GLN A 598 -8.56 -22.02 5.60
C GLN A 598 -7.60 -20.84 5.87
N LEU A 599 -7.68 -19.75 5.08
CA LEU A 599 -6.89 -18.55 5.34
C LEU A 599 -7.17 -17.99 6.72
N LEU A 600 -8.44 -17.93 7.12
CA LEU A 600 -8.84 -17.49 8.46
C LEU A 600 -8.27 -18.39 9.56
N ALA A 601 -8.32 -19.71 9.37
CA ALA A 601 -7.76 -20.66 10.31
C ALA A 601 -6.24 -20.47 10.49
N HIS A 602 -5.48 -20.28 9.40
CA HIS A 602 -4.04 -19.98 9.46
C HIS A 602 -3.73 -18.67 10.18
N LEU A 603 -4.57 -17.66 9.99
CA LEU A 603 -4.46 -16.39 10.72
C LEU A 603 -4.95 -16.53 12.18
N GLY A 604 -5.55 -17.65 12.57
CA GLY A 604 -6.16 -17.81 13.87
C GLY A 604 -7.40 -16.92 14.08
N LEU A 605 -8.06 -16.51 12.98
CA LEU A 605 -9.31 -15.76 13.00
C LEU A 605 -10.50 -16.71 12.99
N ARG A 606 -11.42 -16.51 13.94
CA ARG A 606 -12.66 -17.30 14.05
C ARG A 606 -13.84 -16.40 13.78
N LEU A 607 -14.67 -16.80 12.82
CA LEU A 607 -15.95 -16.13 12.60
C LEU A 607 -16.95 -16.56 13.68
N PRO A 608 -17.90 -15.68 14.06
CA PRO A 608 -19.01 -16.03 14.92
C PRO A 608 -19.80 -17.21 14.31
N LYS A 609 -20.09 -18.21 15.11
CA LYS A 609 -20.91 -19.35 14.72
C LYS A 609 -22.28 -19.24 15.36
N GLY A 610 -23.30 -19.75 14.67
CA GLY A 610 -24.66 -19.79 15.17
C GLY A 610 -25.51 -18.61 14.75
N THR A 611 -26.72 -18.62 15.24
CA THR A 611 -27.75 -17.62 14.95
C THR A 611 -27.98 -16.77 16.20
N ARG A 612 -28.10 -15.45 16.03
CA ARG A 612 -28.53 -14.54 17.08
C ARG A 612 -29.99 -14.16 16.83
N GLU A 613 -30.87 -14.44 17.81
CA GLU A 613 -32.24 -13.95 17.76
C GLU A 613 -32.24 -12.42 17.95
N ILE A 614 -32.87 -11.69 17.02
CA ILE A 614 -32.99 -10.24 17.08
C ILE A 614 -34.39 -9.93 17.58
N SER A 615 -34.50 -9.18 18.66
CA SER A 615 -35.78 -8.68 19.14
C SER A 615 -36.44 -7.78 18.09
N ASN A 616 -37.74 -7.95 17.88
CA ASN A 616 -38.53 -7.06 17.02
C ASN A 616 -38.45 -5.62 17.58
N VAL A 617 -37.53 -4.82 17.07
CA VAL A 617 -37.68 -3.37 17.19
C VAL A 617 -38.78 -3.01 16.20
N VAL A 618 -40.01 -2.84 16.71
CA VAL A 618 -41.10 -2.24 15.93
C VAL A 618 -40.59 -0.91 15.43
N PRO A 619 -40.55 -0.64 14.10
CA PRO A 619 -40.25 0.70 13.62
C PRO A 619 -41.29 1.61 14.30
N LYS A 620 -40.85 2.66 15.01
CA LYS A 620 -41.78 3.71 15.43
C LYS A 620 -42.42 4.22 14.14
N ILE A 621 -43.70 3.84 13.94
CA ILE A 621 -44.57 4.41 12.90
C ILE A 621 -44.48 5.92 13.10
N ALA A 622 -44.08 6.64 12.08
CA ALA A 622 -44.10 8.09 12.07
C ALA A 622 -45.53 8.52 12.47
N PRO A 623 -45.68 9.54 13.31
CA PRO A 623 -47.01 9.99 13.70
C PRO A 623 -47.79 10.35 12.42
N GLU A 624 -48.96 9.76 12.27
CA GLU A 624 -49.94 10.16 11.25
C GLU A 624 -50.08 11.68 11.29
N ILE A 625 -49.73 12.32 10.20
CA ILE A 625 -50.10 13.72 9.98
C ILE A 625 -51.62 13.74 9.85
N THR A 626 -52.31 13.99 10.95
CA THR A 626 -53.70 14.35 10.95
C THR A 626 -53.83 15.63 10.12
N GLN A 627 -54.34 15.49 8.90
CA GLN A 627 -54.87 16.61 8.14
C GLN A 627 -56.05 17.19 8.94
N GLY A 628 -55.82 18.33 9.55
CA GLY A 628 -56.91 19.16 10.08
C GLY A 628 -57.71 19.77 8.93
N PRO A 629 -59.03 19.91 9.08
CA PRO A 629 -59.86 20.41 8.01
C PRO A 629 -59.77 21.94 7.87
N GLN A 630 -59.74 22.38 6.58
CA GLN A 630 -60.05 23.71 6.00
C GLN A 630 -59.19 24.91 6.47
#